data_a7e257bae05deb44190bb780e1a44f51
#
_entry.id   a7e257bae05deb44190bb780e1a44f51
#
_cell.length_a   1.000
_cell.length_b   1.000
_cell.length_c   1.000
_cell.angle_alpha   90.00
_cell.angle_beta   90.00
_cell.angle_gamma   90.00
#
_symmetry.space_group_name_H-M   'P 1'
#
loop_
_entity.id
_entity.type
_entity.pdbx_description
1 polymer ?
#
loop_
_entity_poly.entity_id
_entity_poly.type
_entity_poly.pdbx_seq_one_letter_code
_entity_poly.pdbx_strand_id
1 'polypeptide(L)'
;MRMQFGVDDGDAFRERLAELSTGFAAWLDEHDLAGEPTSAELLMQYKWLAADGDLASWPLEQITEFLAEWCPQVMAEHRLPLRLVPLTVVVFAEYLDEQGLLAPTSPRPSAIRRRCTDFADTYDELEAGPVEPLLAEFESPPDPVRIPSPADRARCAAQAPILRDARALARWCGDRGRALTRTGNLRLADARHLVELLGTGDPLDRPAGSRLARSDQLRTLTWVLETAVRAGAVRRDGGRLVAVQRFAELDDTTAHEDLVLAARDEGVLTVLGDRRSDDDEWSGDLIDEGLDGLFDAADEPVDEVERHAIEILQAHLETVTGAGADHDDDQDALPHPADDATPAFLALLRHPADGLEFDTVAELLGLVLGWSEWFRVVDVVPTTTGVLVTRLERLGLVRWDDSEQLPDPGPFEETRRIGGRVVLTSGGIACALLVLAAEGIDFPTRPDPAVATAADVVGLAGEVPPDEWRDDIDAWYAAQPDPARAISAFVTEALDPARPLVVVLTATSVAAERFGSGVVDDLLLEHLDGPHRAQVARRLVGRGLLDPDELEPDLLLHASVDVLAVTIDTIAPDQWPELFAREFPPETAPVFEDLWRLDNPHLGDVLAELGTNHPDEGVAKAARRARMRWQSRTGGA
;
A
#
# COMPACT_ATOMS: atom_id res chain seq x y z
N MET A 1 44.30 -27.23 16.96
CA MET A 1 43.15 -26.36 17.29
C MET A 1 41.92 -27.23 17.28
N ARG A 2 41.06 -27.18 18.30
CA ARG A 2 39.85 -28.03 18.35
C ARG A 2 38.78 -27.49 17.40
N MET A 3 38.23 -28.34 16.54
CA MET A 3 37.18 -27.97 15.56
C MET A 3 35.95 -28.90 15.67
N GLN A 4 35.99 -29.89 16.58
CA GLN A 4 34.92 -30.85 16.82
C GLN A 4 34.34 -30.64 18.22
N PHE A 5 33.00 -30.45 18.31
CA PHE A 5 32.28 -30.15 19.55
C PHE A 5 31.06 -31.07 19.70
N GLY A 6 30.88 -31.63 20.88
CA GLY A 6 29.65 -32.33 21.26
C GLY A 6 28.66 -31.36 21.91
N VAL A 7 27.44 -31.84 22.15
CA VAL A 7 26.36 -31.05 22.77
C VAL A 7 26.75 -30.53 24.17
N ASP A 8 27.59 -31.28 24.91
CA ASP A 8 28.05 -30.92 26.26
C ASP A 8 29.23 -29.92 26.26
N ASP A 9 29.78 -29.58 25.10
CA ASP A 9 30.99 -28.73 24.97
C ASP A 9 30.66 -27.22 24.83
N GLY A 10 29.53 -26.72 25.32
CA GLY A 10 29.00 -25.40 25.07
C GLY A 10 29.95 -24.24 25.36
N ASP A 11 30.74 -24.27 26.47
CA ASP A 11 31.69 -23.20 26.79
C ASP A 11 32.86 -23.20 25.80
N ALA A 12 33.42 -24.38 25.47
CA ALA A 12 34.51 -24.51 24.52
C ALA A 12 34.07 -24.17 23.08
N PHE A 13 32.82 -24.45 22.74
CA PHE A 13 32.24 -24.04 21.46
C PHE A 13 32.12 -22.50 21.38
N ARG A 14 31.55 -21.82 22.39
CA ARG A 14 31.41 -20.36 22.44
C ARG A 14 32.76 -19.63 22.34
N GLU A 15 33.77 -20.12 23.05
CA GLU A 15 35.12 -19.59 22.94
C GLU A 15 35.66 -19.70 21.50
N ARG A 16 35.47 -20.87 20.89
CA ARG A 16 35.89 -21.10 19.50
C ARG A 16 35.13 -20.32 18.46
N LEU A 17 33.80 -20.17 18.63
CA LEU A 17 32.94 -19.35 17.81
C LEU A 17 33.42 -17.89 17.80
N ALA A 18 33.67 -17.32 18.98
CA ALA A 18 34.16 -15.95 19.11
C ALA A 18 35.56 -15.75 18.44
N GLU A 19 36.46 -16.75 18.57
CA GLU A 19 37.77 -16.70 17.90
C GLU A 19 37.63 -16.71 16.37
N LEU A 20 36.77 -17.59 15.82
CA LEU A 20 36.58 -17.71 14.39
C LEU A 20 35.84 -16.50 13.82
N SER A 21 34.83 -16.00 14.50
CA SER A 21 34.07 -14.80 14.09
C SER A 21 34.97 -13.57 14.04
N THR A 22 35.75 -13.32 15.09
CA THR A 22 36.73 -12.21 15.14
C THR A 22 37.80 -12.34 14.05
N GLY A 23 38.31 -13.57 13.85
CA GLY A 23 39.32 -13.82 12.82
C GLY A 23 38.74 -13.66 11.39
N PHE A 24 37.50 -14.06 11.19
CA PHE A 24 36.80 -13.93 9.91
C PHE A 24 36.49 -12.46 9.60
N ALA A 25 36.00 -11.67 10.57
CA ALA A 25 35.77 -10.24 10.40
C ALA A 25 37.07 -9.52 9.97
N ALA A 26 38.19 -9.75 10.67
CA ALA A 26 39.47 -9.17 10.33
C ALA A 26 39.96 -9.60 8.92
N TRP A 27 39.69 -10.85 8.52
CA TRP A 27 40.07 -11.36 7.21
C TRP A 27 39.20 -10.74 6.10
N LEU A 28 37.89 -10.52 6.32
CA LEU A 28 37.01 -9.79 5.40
C LEU A 28 37.53 -8.38 5.12
N ASP A 29 37.89 -7.65 6.19
CA ASP A 29 38.45 -6.29 6.09
C ASP A 29 39.77 -6.26 5.32
N GLU A 30 40.68 -7.23 5.56
CA GLU A 30 41.97 -7.33 4.87
C GLU A 30 41.81 -7.60 3.37
N HIS A 31 40.78 -8.32 2.96
CA HIS A 31 40.55 -8.74 1.57
C HIS A 31 39.53 -7.87 0.83
N ASP A 32 38.98 -6.85 1.48
CA ASP A 32 37.90 -6.00 0.93
C ASP A 32 36.73 -6.84 0.36
N LEU A 33 36.29 -7.82 1.14
CA LEU A 33 35.23 -8.75 0.76
C LEU A 33 33.93 -8.46 1.51
N ALA A 34 32.82 -8.50 0.79
CA ALA A 34 31.50 -8.49 1.39
C ALA A 34 31.23 -9.83 2.10
N GLY A 35 30.71 -9.76 3.31
CA GLY A 35 30.33 -10.91 4.13
C GLY A 35 29.98 -10.43 5.53
N GLU A 36 29.17 -11.22 6.24
CA GLU A 36 28.64 -10.82 7.53
C GLU A 36 29.08 -11.84 8.62
N PRO A 37 29.87 -11.40 9.62
CA PRO A 37 30.32 -12.31 10.69
C PRO A 37 29.18 -13.00 11.45
N THR A 38 28.06 -12.31 11.67
CA THR A 38 26.86 -12.87 12.33
C THR A 38 26.28 -14.05 11.56
N SER A 39 26.22 -13.97 10.23
CA SER A 39 25.78 -15.08 9.38
C SER A 39 26.72 -16.28 9.45
N ALA A 40 28.03 -16.06 9.60
CA ALA A 40 28.99 -17.14 9.84
C ALA A 40 28.82 -17.76 11.24
N GLU A 41 28.46 -16.97 12.26
CA GLU A 41 28.12 -17.48 13.59
C GLU A 41 26.89 -18.38 13.55
N LEU A 42 25.84 -17.97 12.83
CA LEU A 42 24.64 -18.81 12.64
C LEU A 42 24.97 -20.13 11.95
N LEU A 43 25.81 -20.10 10.91
CA LEU A 43 26.26 -21.31 10.24
C LEU A 43 27.02 -22.24 11.20
N MET A 44 27.90 -21.71 12.07
CA MET A 44 28.59 -22.49 13.08
C MET A 44 27.64 -23.02 14.18
N GLN A 45 26.65 -22.23 14.58
CA GLN A 45 25.62 -22.66 15.54
C GLN A 45 24.77 -23.80 14.98
N TYR A 46 24.33 -23.69 13.71
CA TYR A 46 23.68 -24.80 13.03
C TYR A 46 24.51 -26.09 13.10
N LYS A 47 25.80 -25.96 12.78
CA LYS A 47 26.73 -27.09 12.80
C LYS A 47 26.79 -27.78 14.15
N TRP A 48 26.79 -27.00 15.24
CA TRP A 48 26.85 -27.50 16.60
C TRP A 48 25.50 -28.02 17.11
N LEU A 49 24.38 -27.32 16.82
CA LEU A 49 23.08 -27.64 17.40
C LEU A 49 22.28 -28.69 16.60
N ALA A 50 22.37 -28.63 15.27
CA ALA A 50 21.53 -29.41 14.37
C ALA A 50 22.30 -30.44 13.51
N ALA A 51 23.62 -30.28 13.34
CA ALA A 51 24.44 -31.16 12.52
C ALA A 51 25.44 -31.99 13.36
N ASP A 52 26.66 -32.19 12.88
CA ASP A 52 27.64 -33.08 13.45
C ASP A 52 28.65 -32.42 14.40
N GLY A 53 28.59 -31.12 14.58
CA GLY A 53 29.50 -30.34 15.43
C GLY A 53 30.94 -30.19 14.92
N ASP A 54 31.24 -30.60 13.67
CA ASP A 54 32.58 -30.53 13.06
C ASP A 54 32.72 -29.25 12.21
N LEU A 55 33.24 -28.17 12.80
CA LEU A 55 33.47 -26.88 12.15
C LEU A 55 34.53 -26.89 11.04
N ALA A 56 35.29 -27.98 10.91
CA ALA A 56 36.28 -28.13 9.85
C ALA A 56 35.71 -28.79 8.56
N SER A 57 34.55 -29.45 8.67
CA SER A 57 33.96 -30.19 7.54
C SER A 57 32.59 -29.67 7.17
N TRP A 58 32.37 -29.28 5.91
CA TRP A 58 31.17 -28.65 5.38
C TRP A 58 30.58 -29.42 4.19
N PRO A 59 29.96 -30.61 4.38
CA PRO A 59 29.32 -31.35 3.31
C PRO A 59 28.24 -30.52 2.61
N LEU A 60 28.13 -30.64 1.28
CA LEU A 60 27.14 -29.89 0.50
C LEU A 60 25.69 -30.15 0.95
N GLU A 61 25.41 -31.33 1.46
CA GLU A 61 24.09 -31.66 2.00
C GLU A 61 23.73 -30.80 3.22
N GLN A 62 24.69 -30.62 4.15
CA GLN A 62 24.49 -29.77 5.33
C GLN A 62 24.40 -28.29 4.99
N ILE A 63 25.18 -27.82 4.01
CA ILE A 63 25.04 -26.45 3.48
C ILE A 63 23.65 -26.26 2.87
N THR A 64 23.16 -27.27 2.13
CA THR A 64 21.81 -27.22 1.55
C THR A 64 20.74 -27.17 2.64
N GLU A 65 20.83 -28.03 3.63
CA GLU A 65 19.90 -28.08 4.78
C GLU A 65 19.92 -26.76 5.56
N PHE A 66 21.11 -26.20 5.79
CA PHE A 66 21.25 -24.90 6.42
C PHE A 66 20.54 -23.80 5.61
N LEU A 67 20.82 -23.68 4.30
CA LEU A 67 20.26 -22.62 3.46
C LEU A 67 18.78 -22.83 3.11
N ALA A 68 18.31 -24.09 2.96
CA ALA A 68 16.93 -24.36 2.56
C ALA A 68 15.93 -24.39 3.72
N GLU A 69 16.36 -24.81 4.90
CA GLU A 69 15.45 -25.14 5.99
C GLU A 69 15.78 -24.38 7.28
N TRP A 70 17.02 -24.54 7.80
CA TRP A 70 17.35 -24.06 9.13
C TRP A 70 17.56 -22.54 9.19
N CYS A 71 18.32 -21.97 8.27
CA CYS A 71 18.62 -20.54 8.29
C CYS A 71 17.37 -19.68 8.04
N PRO A 72 16.53 -19.92 7.01
CA PRO A 72 15.31 -19.16 6.82
C PRO A 72 14.38 -19.18 8.04
N GLN A 73 14.27 -20.34 8.71
CA GLN A 73 13.42 -20.47 9.90
C GLN A 73 13.96 -19.65 11.08
N VAL A 74 15.26 -19.75 11.38
CA VAL A 74 15.90 -19.00 12.48
C VAL A 74 15.92 -17.50 12.17
N MET A 75 16.18 -17.11 10.92
CA MET A 75 16.19 -15.73 10.49
C MET A 75 14.78 -15.11 10.53
N ALA A 76 13.75 -15.88 10.17
CA ALA A 76 12.36 -15.45 10.31
C ALA A 76 11.99 -15.20 11.79
N GLU A 77 12.46 -16.07 12.70
CA GLU A 77 12.27 -15.90 14.15
C GLU A 77 13.01 -14.65 14.69
N HIS A 78 14.20 -14.33 14.16
CA HIS A 78 15.08 -13.28 14.66
C HIS A 78 15.17 -12.05 13.75
N ARG A 79 14.51 -12.05 12.58
CA ARG A 79 14.47 -10.96 11.59
C ARG A 79 15.85 -10.37 11.26
N LEU A 80 16.82 -11.23 11.01
CA LEU A 80 18.18 -10.81 10.64
C LEU A 80 18.29 -10.64 9.10
N PRO A 81 19.24 -9.81 8.60
CA PRO A 81 19.44 -9.62 7.16
C PRO A 81 19.87 -10.92 6.47
N LEU A 82 19.17 -11.28 5.39
CA LEU A 82 19.27 -12.59 4.73
C LEU A 82 20.18 -12.59 3.50
N ARG A 83 20.27 -11.46 2.81
CA ARG A 83 20.89 -11.35 1.47
C ARG A 83 22.33 -11.83 1.41
N LEU A 84 23.11 -11.51 2.44
CA LEU A 84 24.52 -11.85 2.48
C LEU A 84 24.79 -13.28 2.95
N VAL A 85 23.79 -14.04 3.45
CA VAL A 85 24.01 -15.38 4.01
C VAL A 85 24.63 -16.34 3.01
N PRO A 86 24.10 -16.52 1.77
CA PRO A 86 24.72 -17.43 0.81
C PRO A 86 26.15 -17.01 0.45
N LEU A 87 26.40 -15.69 0.31
CA LEU A 87 27.74 -15.16 0.07
C LEU A 87 28.66 -15.41 1.25
N THR A 88 28.19 -15.13 2.48
CA THR A 88 28.95 -15.34 3.70
C THR A 88 29.38 -16.80 3.89
N VAL A 89 28.49 -17.76 3.59
CA VAL A 89 28.85 -19.21 3.61
C VAL A 89 30.03 -19.49 2.68
N VAL A 90 30.07 -18.89 1.50
CA VAL A 90 31.17 -19.05 0.54
C VAL A 90 32.46 -18.47 1.07
N VAL A 91 32.44 -17.19 1.46
CA VAL A 91 33.66 -16.49 1.88
C VAL A 91 34.19 -17.02 3.23
N PHE A 92 33.30 -17.53 4.10
CA PHE A 92 33.71 -18.22 5.32
C PHE A 92 34.44 -19.54 5.02
N ALA A 93 33.96 -20.31 4.03
CA ALA A 93 34.65 -21.52 3.60
C ALA A 93 36.03 -21.21 2.98
N GLU A 94 36.17 -20.10 2.23
CA GLU A 94 37.43 -19.61 1.68
C GLU A 94 38.41 -19.20 2.81
N TYR A 95 37.91 -18.46 3.82
CA TYR A 95 38.65 -18.13 5.04
C TYR A 95 39.19 -19.40 5.73
N LEU A 96 38.34 -20.41 5.97
CA LEU A 96 38.75 -21.65 6.61
C LEU A 96 39.81 -22.41 5.79
N ASP A 97 39.69 -22.42 4.47
CA ASP A 97 40.68 -23.08 3.57
C ASP A 97 42.03 -22.35 3.61
N GLU A 98 42.04 -21.03 3.54
CA GLU A 98 43.25 -20.22 3.61
C GLU A 98 43.97 -20.33 4.93
N GLN A 99 43.20 -20.36 6.04
CA GLN A 99 43.75 -20.58 7.39
C GLN A 99 44.18 -22.04 7.63
N GLY A 100 43.99 -22.94 6.68
CA GLY A 100 44.29 -24.37 6.82
C GLY A 100 43.42 -25.09 7.86
N LEU A 101 42.23 -24.54 8.13
CA LEU A 101 41.25 -25.07 9.09
C LEU A 101 40.21 -25.97 8.43
N LEU A 102 40.07 -25.92 7.12
CA LEU A 102 39.14 -26.76 6.37
C LEU A 102 39.68 -28.17 6.26
N ALA A 103 38.85 -29.15 6.60
CA ALA A 103 39.25 -30.55 6.53
C ALA A 103 39.48 -31.01 5.08
N PRO A 104 40.47 -31.87 4.80
CA PRO A 104 40.72 -32.40 3.45
C PRO A 104 39.53 -33.17 2.85
N THR A 105 38.60 -33.64 3.68
CA THR A 105 37.37 -34.34 3.29
C THR A 105 36.23 -33.36 2.96
N SER A 106 36.37 -32.09 3.32
CA SER A 106 35.37 -31.05 3.00
C SER A 106 35.39 -30.74 1.50
N PRO A 107 34.25 -30.43 0.88
CA PRO A 107 34.20 -29.87 -0.46
C PRO A 107 35.08 -28.60 -0.58
N ARG A 108 35.66 -28.39 -1.74
CA ARG A 108 36.41 -27.18 -2.01
C ARG A 108 35.51 -25.94 -2.01
N PRO A 109 35.97 -24.76 -1.62
CA PRO A 109 35.19 -23.53 -1.64
C PRO A 109 34.47 -23.25 -2.97
N SER A 110 35.07 -23.63 -4.11
CA SER A 110 34.46 -23.49 -5.44
C SER A 110 33.21 -24.37 -5.65
N ALA A 111 33.11 -25.53 -4.96
CA ALA A 111 31.93 -26.38 -5.00
C ALA A 111 30.83 -25.82 -4.07
N ILE A 112 31.23 -25.28 -2.91
CA ILE A 112 30.34 -24.57 -1.98
C ILE A 112 29.75 -23.33 -2.68
N ARG A 113 30.58 -22.50 -3.32
CA ARG A 113 30.15 -21.33 -4.10
C ARG A 113 29.07 -21.68 -5.11
N ARG A 114 29.26 -22.75 -5.91
CA ARG A 114 28.26 -23.17 -6.90
C ARG A 114 26.93 -23.53 -6.22
N ARG A 115 27.00 -24.19 -5.07
CA ARG A 115 25.80 -24.58 -4.33
C ARG A 115 25.06 -23.37 -3.76
N CYS A 116 25.78 -22.41 -3.19
CA CYS A 116 25.20 -21.18 -2.64
C CYS A 116 24.57 -20.29 -3.72
N THR A 117 25.11 -20.30 -4.94
CA THR A 117 24.52 -19.55 -6.07
C THR A 117 23.09 -20.03 -6.38
N ASP A 118 22.78 -21.30 -6.17
CA ASP A 118 21.42 -21.84 -6.38
C ASP A 118 20.38 -21.22 -5.42
N PHE A 119 20.82 -20.60 -4.33
CA PHE A 119 19.98 -19.99 -3.30
C PHE A 119 19.97 -18.45 -3.33
N ALA A 120 20.83 -17.80 -4.12
CA ALA A 120 20.95 -16.34 -4.12
C ALA A 120 19.61 -15.65 -4.39
N ASP A 121 18.92 -16.04 -5.47
CA ASP A 121 17.63 -15.47 -5.85
C ASP A 121 16.56 -15.69 -4.76
N THR A 122 16.55 -16.88 -4.12
CA THR A 122 15.60 -17.19 -3.03
C THR A 122 15.84 -16.30 -1.82
N TYR A 123 17.10 -16.03 -1.49
CA TYR A 123 17.45 -15.18 -0.36
C TYR A 123 17.21 -13.69 -0.65
N ASP A 124 17.40 -13.25 -1.89
CA ASP A 124 17.00 -11.91 -2.34
C ASP A 124 15.47 -11.72 -2.24
N GLU A 125 14.68 -12.74 -2.62
CA GLU A 125 13.22 -12.71 -2.46
C GLU A 125 12.77 -12.72 -0.99
N LEU A 126 13.46 -13.47 -0.12
CA LEU A 126 13.15 -13.51 1.32
C LEU A 126 13.49 -12.18 2.03
N GLU A 127 14.55 -11.48 1.58
CA GLU A 127 14.94 -10.18 2.13
C GLU A 127 14.05 -9.04 1.66
N ALA A 128 13.50 -9.13 0.44
CA ALA A 128 12.64 -8.11 -0.14
C ALA A 128 11.41 -7.79 0.74
N GLY A 129 11.04 -8.68 1.65
CA GLY A 129 9.95 -8.47 2.59
C GLY A 129 8.58 -8.22 1.93
N PRO A 130 7.48 -8.30 2.69
CA PRO A 130 6.15 -8.09 2.14
C PRO A 130 5.83 -6.63 1.80
N VAL A 131 6.62 -5.66 2.27
CA VAL A 131 6.34 -4.23 2.04
C VAL A 131 6.95 -3.68 0.75
N GLU A 132 8.06 -4.28 0.24
CA GLU A 132 8.76 -3.75 -0.94
C GLU A 132 7.86 -3.70 -2.21
N PRO A 133 7.05 -4.71 -2.54
CA PRO A 133 6.08 -4.60 -3.62
C PRO A 133 5.09 -3.46 -3.42
N LEU A 134 4.64 -3.23 -2.17
CA LEU A 134 3.74 -2.14 -1.83
C LEU A 134 4.42 -0.78 -1.99
N LEU A 135 5.69 -0.62 -1.60
CA LEU A 135 6.45 0.61 -1.79
C LEU A 135 6.58 0.98 -3.27
N ALA A 136 6.82 0.00 -4.14
CA ALA A 136 6.84 0.22 -5.58
C ALA A 136 5.50 0.72 -6.14
N GLU A 137 4.38 0.33 -5.53
CA GLU A 137 3.06 0.86 -5.89
C GLU A 137 2.88 2.33 -5.49
N PHE A 138 3.54 2.78 -4.40
CA PHE A 138 3.49 4.19 -3.99
C PHE A 138 4.25 5.13 -4.93
N GLU A 139 5.13 4.63 -5.79
CA GLU A 139 5.76 5.42 -6.86
C GLU A 139 4.75 5.85 -7.94
N SER A 140 3.62 5.16 -8.02
CA SER A 140 2.56 5.47 -8.97
C SER A 140 1.37 6.14 -8.28
N PRO A 141 0.67 7.07 -8.95
CA PRO A 141 -0.57 7.63 -8.42
C PRO A 141 -1.57 6.51 -8.08
N PRO A 142 -2.31 6.61 -6.96
CA PRO A 142 -3.30 5.60 -6.62
C PRO A 142 -4.48 5.63 -7.59
N ASP A 143 -5.02 4.45 -7.89
CA ASP A 143 -6.29 4.34 -8.60
C ASP A 143 -7.43 4.95 -7.77
N PRO A 144 -8.41 5.61 -8.41
CA PRO A 144 -9.55 6.18 -7.70
C PRO A 144 -10.35 5.11 -6.96
N VAL A 145 -10.46 5.23 -5.63
CA VAL A 145 -11.23 4.29 -4.81
C VAL A 145 -12.72 4.54 -4.95
N ARG A 146 -13.52 3.47 -5.08
CA ARG A 146 -14.98 3.58 -5.15
C ARG A 146 -15.56 4.02 -3.81
N ILE A 147 -16.26 5.16 -3.79
CA ILE A 147 -17.03 5.60 -2.62
C ILE A 147 -18.18 4.60 -2.39
N PRO A 148 -18.27 3.96 -1.22
CA PRO A 148 -19.34 3.00 -0.94
C PRO A 148 -20.73 3.64 -0.97
N SER A 149 -21.75 2.88 -1.36
CA SER A 149 -23.12 3.37 -1.41
C SER A 149 -23.61 3.88 -0.05
N PRO A 150 -24.53 4.85 -0.01
CA PRO A 150 -25.12 5.29 1.26
C PRO A 150 -25.76 4.14 2.05
N ALA A 151 -26.34 3.15 1.36
CA ALA A 151 -26.93 1.97 1.97
C ALA A 151 -25.87 1.05 2.62
N ASP A 152 -24.72 0.87 1.96
CA ASP A 152 -23.61 0.08 2.49
C ASP A 152 -22.97 0.76 3.69
N ARG A 153 -22.75 2.08 3.60
CA ARG A 153 -22.23 2.88 4.74
C ARG A 153 -23.17 2.78 5.95
N ALA A 154 -24.48 2.97 5.73
CA ALA A 154 -25.46 2.87 6.81
C ALA A 154 -25.50 1.47 7.45
N ARG A 155 -25.38 0.41 6.61
CA ARG A 155 -25.32 -0.98 7.11
C ARG A 155 -24.06 -1.22 7.95
N CYS A 156 -22.89 -0.77 7.49
CA CYS A 156 -21.64 -0.90 8.23
C CYS A 156 -21.66 -0.09 9.52
N ALA A 157 -22.13 1.15 9.48
CA ALA A 157 -22.27 2.00 10.65
C ALA A 157 -23.17 1.36 11.72
N ALA A 158 -24.32 0.81 11.33
CA ALA A 158 -25.23 0.12 12.25
C ALA A 158 -24.59 -1.11 12.93
N GLN A 159 -23.60 -1.73 12.29
CA GLN A 159 -22.87 -2.90 12.81
C GLN A 159 -21.58 -2.52 13.56
N ALA A 160 -21.11 -1.28 13.46
CA ALA A 160 -19.88 -0.82 14.08
C ALA A 160 -19.91 -1.01 15.61
N PRO A 161 -18.93 -1.72 16.19
CA PRO A 161 -18.87 -1.95 17.63
C PRO A 161 -18.88 -0.65 18.43
N ILE A 162 -18.11 0.37 18.01
CA ILE A 162 -18.02 1.65 18.71
C ILE A 162 -19.37 2.39 18.80
N LEU A 163 -20.19 2.35 17.74
CA LEU A 163 -21.52 2.97 17.76
C LEU A 163 -22.46 2.25 18.73
N ARG A 164 -22.41 0.91 18.73
CA ARG A 164 -23.15 0.08 19.68
C ARG A 164 -22.73 0.41 21.12
N ASP A 165 -21.42 0.54 21.37
CA ASP A 165 -20.84 0.83 22.68
C ASP A 165 -21.22 2.24 23.17
N ALA A 166 -21.09 3.26 22.31
CA ALA A 166 -21.49 4.64 22.64
C ALA A 166 -22.99 4.73 22.99
N ARG A 167 -23.84 4.05 22.23
CA ARG A 167 -25.30 3.98 22.53
C ARG A 167 -25.59 3.18 23.78
N ALA A 168 -24.86 2.10 24.05
CA ALA A 168 -25.02 1.34 25.30
C ALA A 168 -24.59 2.17 26.51
N LEU A 169 -23.48 2.91 26.40
CA LEU A 169 -22.99 3.84 27.40
C LEU A 169 -24.02 4.96 27.69
N ALA A 170 -24.58 5.57 26.65
CA ALA A 170 -25.62 6.60 26.79
C ALA A 170 -26.87 6.04 27.51
N ARG A 171 -27.33 4.85 27.12
CA ARG A 171 -28.45 4.17 27.78
C ARG A 171 -28.16 3.83 29.25
N TRP A 172 -26.93 3.38 29.54
CA TRP A 172 -26.50 3.09 30.91
C TRP A 172 -26.46 4.34 31.79
N CYS A 173 -26.07 5.50 31.26
CA CYS A 173 -26.13 6.78 31.95
C CYS A 173 -27.56 7.12 32.37
N GLY A 174 -28.53 6.87 31.48
CA GLY A 174 -29.95 7.20 31.71
C GLY A 174 -30.20 8.70 31.94
N ASP A 175 -31.46 9.08 32.23
CA ASP A 175 -31.88 10.49 32.34
C ASP A 175 -31.21 11.22 33.53
N ARG A 176 -30.89 10.50 34.62
CA ARG A 176 -30.28 11.09 35.83
C ARG A 176 -28.75 11.14 35.78
N GLY A 177 -28.14 10.52 34.82
CA GLY A 177 -26.70 10.35 34.70
C GLY A 177 -26.07 9.50 35.81
N ARG A 178 -24.78 9.22 35.72
CA ARG A 178 -23.97 8.44 36.67
C ARG A 178 -22.98 9.34 37.41
N ALA A 179 -22.81 9.15 38.70
CA ALA A 179 -21.87 9.95 39.49
C ALA A 179 -20.43 9.53 39.18
N LEU A 180 -19.57 10.50 38.90
CA LEU A 180 -18.13 10.34 38.73
C LEU A 180 -17.40 10.48 40.09
N THR A 181 -16.15 10.10 40.15
CA THR A 181 -15.26 10.38 41.28
C THR A 181 -14.93 11.88 41.33
N ARG A 182 -14.27 12.32 42.41
CA ARG A 182 -13.82 13.72 42.52
C ARG A 182 -12.82 14.12 41.41
N THR A 183 -12.10 13.16 40.85
CA THR A 183 -11.15 13.35 39.73
C THR A 183 -11.80 13.25 38.36
N GLY A 184 -13.13 13.09 38.26
CA GLY A 184 -13.85 12.99 36.99
C GLY A 184 -13.90 11.60 36.39
N ASN A 185 -13.26 10.60 37.01
CA ASN A 185 -13.20 9.23 36.53
C ASN A 185 -14.46 8.44 36.94
N LEU A 186 -14.71 7.31 36.24
CA LEU A 186 -15.76 6.37 36.66
C LEU A 186 -15.41 5.76 38.02
N ARG A 187 -16.45 5.44 38.81
CA ARG A 187 -16.26 4.61 40.00
C ARG A 187 -15.88 3.20 39.58
N LEU A 188 -14.98 2.54 40.31
CA LEU A 188 -14.45 1.23 39.94
C LEU A 188 -15.53 0.16 39.74
N ALA A 189 -16.61 0.20 40.54
CA ALA A 189 -17.76 -0.71 40.38
C ALA A 189 -18.51 -0.46 39.05
N ASP A 190 -18.68 0.83 38.69
CA ASP A 190 -19.32 1.22 37.42
C ASP A 190 -18.42 0.85 36.23
N ALA A 191 -17.11 1.03 36.34
CA ALA A 191 -16.14 0.67 35.32
C ALA A 191 -16.11 -0.84 35.05
N ARG A 192 -16.07 -1.68 36.09
CA ARG A 192 -16.17 -3.14 35.95
C ARG A 192 -17.46 -3.58 35.26
N HIS A 193 -18.57 -2.98 35.63
CA HIS A 193 -19.86 -3.26 34.99
C HIS A 193 -19.82 -2.86 33.48
N LEU A 194 -19.20 -1.73 33.14
CA LEU A 194 -19.09 -1.28 31.77
C LEU A 194 -18.14 -2.17 30.92
N VAL A 195 -17.05 -2.68 31.49
CA VAL A 195 -16.20 -3.67 30.82
C VAL A 195 -17.02 -4.88 30.38
N GLU A 196 -17.86 -5.42 31.28
CA GLU A 196 -18.75 -6.54 30.96
C GLU A 196 -19.84 -6.16 29.94
N LEU A 197 -20.48 -5.00 30.13
CA LEU A 197 -21.60 -4.52 29.30
C LEU A 197 -21.16 -4.24 27.86
N LEU A 198 -19.97 -3.62 27.67
CA LEU A 198 -19.43 -3.23 26.38
C LEU A 198 -18.53 -4.31 25.79
N GLY A 199 -18.12 -5.32 26.57
CA GLY A 199 -17.20 -6.35 26.14
C GLY A 199 -15.86 -5.76 25.69
N THR A 200 -15.27 -4.85 26.50
CA THR A 200 -14.02 -4.16 26.13
C THR A 200 -12.79 -5.07 26.19
N GLY A 201 -12.88 -6.18 26.94
CA GLY A 201 -11.76 -7.11 27.08
C GLY A 201 -10.71 -6.65 28.11
N ASP A 202 -10.90 -5.49 28.73
CA ASP A 202 -9.96 -5.02 29.77
C ASP A 202 -9.84 -6.03 30.91
N PRO A 203 -8.62 -6.35 31.37
CA PRO A 203 -8.41 -7.32 32.46
C PRO A 203 -8.90 -6.75 33.79
N LEU A 204 -9.90 -7.40 34.39
CA LEU A 204 -10.44 -7.04 35.70
C LEU A 204 -9.65 -7.66 36.86
N ASP A 205 -9.00 -8.81 36.60
CA ASP A 205 -8.13 -9.51 37.52
C ASP A 205 -6.67 -9.34 37.07
N ARG A 206 -5.84 -8.81 37.96
CA ARG A 206 -4.40 -8.62 37.71
C ARG A 206 -3.57 -9.69 38.40
N PRO A 207 -2.35 -9.99 37.89
CA PRO A 207 -1.45 -10.93 38.54
C PRO A 207 -1.21 -10.59 40.01
N ALA A 208 -0.85 -11.62 40.79
CA ALA A 208 -0.65 -11.52 42.23
C ALA A 208 0.32 -10.37 42.61
N GLY A 209 -0.23 -9.33 43.23
CA GLY A 209 0.53 -8.16 43.73
C GLY A 209 0.04 -6.82 43.21
N SER A 210 -0.67 -6.73 42.10
CA SER A 210 -1.25 -5.49 41.60
C SER A 210 -2.77 -5.52 41.66
N ARG A 211 -3.38 -4.46 42.18
CA ARG A 211 -4.85 -4.28 42.24
C ARG A 211 -5.26 -3.19 41.28
N LEU A 212 -6.32 -3.43 40.52
CA LEU A 212 -7.02 -2.37 39.81
C LEU A 212 -7.48 -1.30 40.81
N ALA A 213 -6.77 -0.18 40.80
CA ALA A 213 -7.01 0.92 41.78
C ALA A 213 -7.89 2.02 41.18
N ARG A 214 -7.84 2.25 39.88
CA ARG A 214 -8.50 3.34 39.17
C ARG A 214 -9.11 2.84 37.87
N SER A 215 -10.19 3.48 37.42
CA SER A 215 -10.87 3.10 36.18
C SER A 215 -10.10 3.48 34.90
N ASP A 216 -9.21 4.49 34.95
CA ASP A 216 -8.35 4.90 33.86
C ASP A 216 -7.25 3.88 33.53
N GLN A 217 -7.03 2.90 34.40
CA GLN A 217 -6.19 1.74 34.13
C GLN A 217 -6.84 0.71 33.17
N LEU A 218 -8.12 0.86 32.86
CA LEU A 218 -8.87 0.05 31.88
C LEU A 218 -8.80 0.77 30.52
N ARG A 219 -7.76 0.47 29.77
CA ARG A 219 -7.39 1.26 28.58
C ARG A 219 -8.48 1.30 27.52
N THR A 220 -9.02 0.13 27.12
CA THR A 220 -10.08 0.06 26.12
C THR A 220 -11.34 0.78 26.58
N LEU A 221 -11.77 0.59 27.82
CA LEU A 221 -12.91 1.31 28.39
C LEU A 221 -12.66 2.83 28.40
N THR A 222 -11.44 3.24 28.73
CA THR A 222 -11.08 4.66 28.81
C THR A 222 -11.20 5.33 27.46
N TRP A 223 -10.55 4.81 26.43
CA TRP A 223 -10.63 5.43 25.11
C TRP A 223 -12.04 5.37 24.51
N VAL A 224 -12.81 4.30 24.72
CA VAL A 224 -14.23 4.23 24.31
C VAL A 224 -15.05 5.31 25.00
N LEU A 225 -14.82 5.55 26.31
CA LEU A 225 -15.50 6.61 27.05
C LEU A 225 -15.13 8.01 26.54
N GLU A 226 -13.83 8.29 26.37
CA GLU A 226 -13.37 9.60 25.89
C GLU A 226 -13.87 9.89 24.47
N THR A 227 -13.78 8.90 23.57
CA THR A 227 -14.37 8.99 22.23
C THR A 227 -15.87 9.30 22.29
N ALA A 228 -16.64 8.60 23.17
CA ALA A 228 -18.06 8.86 23.32
C ALA A 228 -18.37 10.25 23.92
N VAL A 229 -17.48 10.76 24.78
CA VAL A 229 -17.58 12.14 25.31
C VAL A 229 -17.29 13.15 24.21
N ARG A 230 -16.23 12.97 23.45
CA ARG A 230 -15.80 13.86 22.36
C ARG A 230 -16.84 13.91 21.24
N ALA A 231 -17.38 12.77 20.83
CA ALA A 231 -18.46 12.68 19.83
C ALA A 231 -19.81 13.22 20.35
N GLY A 232 -19.91 13.55 21.64
CA GLY A 232 -21.13 14.05 22.22
C GLY A 232 -22.22 13.00 22.46
N ALA A 233 -21.89 11.71 22.53
CA ALA A 233 -22.84 10.66 22.92
C ALA A 233 -23.18 10.74 24.42
N VAL A 234 -22.19 11.08 25.21
CA VAL A 234 -22.32 11.40 26.65
C VAL A 234 -21.52 12.66 26.96
N ARG A 235 -21.81 13.31 28.08
CA ARG A 235 -21.05 14.47 28.54
C ARG A 235 -20.82 14.44 30.06
N ARG A 236 -19.73 15.06 30.47
CA ARG A 236 -19.48 15.33 31.91
C ARG A 236 -20.16 16.60 32.32
N ASP A 237 -21.06 16.51 33.32
CA ASP A 237 -21.85 17.62 33.80
C ASP A 237 -22.02 17.54 35.34
N GLY A 238 -21.54 18.53 36.09
CA GLY A 238 -21.69 18.62 37.52
C GLY A 238 -21.20 17.40 38.32
N GLY A 239 -20.10 16.76 37.91
CA GLY A 239 -19.55 15.53 38.50
C GLY A 239 -20.36 14.27 38.17
N ARG A 240 -21.10 14.32 37.07
CA ARG A 240 -21.88 13.18 36.54
C ARG A 240 -21.57 12.99 35.08
N LEU A 241 -21.67 11.73 34.60
CA LEU A 241 -21.72 11.38 33.19
C LEU A 241 -23.19 11.28 32.77
N VAL A 242 -23.63 12.07 31.82
CA VAL A 242 -25.02 12.16 31.35
C VAL A 242 -25.13 11.86 29.87
N ALA A 243 -26.19 11.21 29.44
CA ALA A 243 -26.48 10.99 28.04
C ALA A 243 -26.85 12.30 27.33
N VAL A 244 -26.50 12.41 26.05
CA VAL A 244 -26.84 13.56 25.19
C VAL A 244 -27.92 13.13 24.21
N GLN A 245 -29.11 13.70 24.33
CA GLN A 245 -30.25 13.31 23.51
C GLN A 245 -30.03 13.53 22.02
N ARG A 246 -29.34 14.62 21.62
CA ARG A 246 -29.04 14.93 20.22
C ARG A 246 -28.29 13.78 19.51
N PHE A 247 -27.34 13.13 20.19
CA PHE A 247 -26.62 11.99 19.62
C PHE A 247 -27.54 10.79 19.34
N ALA A 248 -28.53 10.56 20.22
CA ALA A 248 -29.50 9.49 20.03
C ALA A 248 -30.45 9.72 18.83
N GLU A 249 -30.56 10.96 18.36
CA GLU A 249 -31.39 11.37 17.22
C GLU A 249 -30.61 11.33 15.87
N LEU A 250 -29.28 11.18 15.91
CA LEU A 250 -28.46 11.04 14.70
C LEU A 250 -28.75 9.70 14.01
N ASP A 251 -28.70 9.70 12.66
CA ASP A 251 -28.65 8.46 11.91
C ASP A 251 -27.33 7.71 12.17
N ASP A 252 -27.31 6.42 11.85
CA ASP A 252 -26.17 5.56 12.17
C ASP A 252 -24.89 5.99 11.49
N THR A 253 -24.96 6.46 10.22
CA THR A 253 -23.80 6.89 9.47
C THR A 253 -23.16 8.13 10.08
N THR A 254 -23.94 9.18 10.30
CA THR A 254 -23.47 10.43 10.91
C THR A 254 -22.92 10.18 12.33
N ALA A 255 -23.62 9.39 13.15
CA ALA A 255 -23.16 9.06 14.49
C ALA A 255 -21.85 8.25 14.49
N HIS A 256 -21.66 7.38 13.53
CA HIS A 256 -20.43 6.59 13.37
C HIS A 256 -19.26 7.47 12.90
N GLU A 257 -19.48 8.32 11.89
CA GLU A 257 -18.49 9.27 11.39
C GLU A 257 -18.03 10.24 12.49
N ASP A 258 -18.96 10.78 13.30
CA ASP A 258 -18.64 11.62 14.45
C ASP A 258 -17.79 10.87 15.50
N LEU A 259 -18.06 9.58 15.73
CA LEU A 259 -17.25 8.75 16.65
C LEU A 259 -15.85 8.48 16.11
N VAL A 260 -15.70 8.25 14.81
CA VAL A 260 -14.37 8.02 14.20
C VAL A 260 -13.53 9.28 14.27
N LEU A 261 -14.08 10.44 13.93
CA LEU A 261 -13.36 11.72 14.05
C LEU A 261 -13.02 12.03 15.52
N ALA A 262 -13.94 11.74 16.43
CA ALA A 262 -13.68 11.89 17.86
C ALA A 262 -12.56 10.96 18.36
N ALA A 263 -12.51 9.71 17.88
CA ALA A 263 -11.44 8.76 18.19
C ALA A 263 -10.07 9.25 17.67
N ARG A 264 -10.04 9.81 16.46
CA ARG A 264 -8.86 10.47 15.93
C ARG A 264 -8.40 11.62 16.83
N ASP A 265 -9.29 12.56 17.14
CA ASP A 265 -8.98 13.74 17.96
C ASP A 265 -8.56 13.39 19.41
N GLU A 266 -8.93 12.21 19.91
CA GLU A 266 -8.48 11.66 21.20
C GLU A 266 -7.19 10.82 21.07
N GLY A 267 -6.55 10.79 19.92
CA GLY A 267 -5.31 10.02 19.69
C GLY A 267 -5.49 8.50 19.72
N VAL A 268 -6.72 8.00 19.56
CA VAL A 268 -6.98 6.54 19.54
C VAL A 268 -6.33 5.86 18.34
N LEU A 269 -6.18 6.61 17.23
CA LEU A 269 -5.53 6.18 16.00
C LEU A 269 -4.01 6.31 16.05
N THR A 270 -3.47 6.86 17.13
CA THR A 270 -2.03 7.03 17.39
C THR A 270 -1.63 6.06 18.50
N VAL A 271 -0.80 5.08 18.20
CA VAL A 271 -0.36 4.09 19.21
C VAL A 271 0.93 4.54 19.90
N LEU A 272 1.71 5.39 19.24
CA LEU A 272 3.02 5.86 19.69
C LEU A 272 3.05 7.32 20.15
N GLY A 273 2.05 8.12 19.77
CA GLY A 273 2.00 9.56 20.06
C GLY A 273 1.92 9.93 21.54
N ASP A 274 1.50 8.99 22.39
CA ASP A 274 1.25 9.25 23.83
C ASP A 274 2.53 9.26 24.70
N ARG A 275 3.71 9.12 24.12
CA ARG A 275 5.00 9.23 24.86
C ARG A 275 5.46 10.67 25.12
N ARG A 276 4.67 11.68 24.72
CA ARG A 276 4.99 13.10 24.90
C ARG A 276 4.16 13.81 25.98
N SER A 277 3.31 13.14 26.73
CA SER A 277 2.75 13.75 27.94
C SER A 277 3.79 13.67 29.05
N ASP A 278 4.42 14.81 29.34
CA ASP A 278 5.46 15.02 30.36
C ASP A 278 5.03 14.73 31.81
N ASP A 279 3.86 14.14 32.05
CA ASP A 279 3.27 13.95 33.37
C ASP A 279 3.01 12.51 33.81
N ASP A 280 3.25 11.51 32.96
CA ASP A 280 3.17 10.12 33.42
C ASP A 280 4.57 9.61 33.80
N GLU A 281 4.82 9.57 35.13
CA GLU A 281 5.77 8.66 35.78
C GLU A 281 5.51 7.20 35.40
N TRP A 282 5.58 6.88 34.12
CA TRP A 282 5.85 5.52 33.70
C TRP A 282 7.35 5.33 33.89
N SER A 283 7.63 4.76 35.05
CA SER A 283 8.98 4.51 35.53
C SER A 283 9.86 4.01 34.39
N GLY A 284 10.72 4.89 33.90
CA GLY A 284 11.88 4.58 33.11
C GLY A 284 12.81 3.53 33.71
N ASP A 285 12.54 3.09 34.96
CA ASP A 285 13.38 2.16 35.71
C ASP A 285 13.53 0.76 35.08
N LEU A 286 12.63 0.34 34.17
CA LEU A 286 12.77 -0.94 33.45
C LEU A 286 13.32 -0.77 32.02
N ILE A 287 13.26 0.46 31.49
CA ILE A 287 13.76 0.79 30.17
C ILE A 287 15.13 1.46 30.27
N ASP A 288 15.36 2.34 31.25
CA ASP A 288 16.61 3.07 31.44
C ASP A 288 17.82 2.19 31.80
N GLU A 289 17.67 1.15 32.60
CA GLU A 289 18.80 0.23 32.89
C GLU A 289 19.15 -0.72 31.72
N GLY A 290 18.22 -0.92 30.76
CA GLY A 290 18.45 -1.74 29.55
C GLY A 290 18.76 -0.93 28.29
N LEU A 291 18.36 0.35 28.23
CA LEU A 291 18.43 1.16 27.01
C LEU A 291 19.60 2.14 26.98
N ASP A 292 20.19 2.56 28.14
CA ASP A 292 21.37 3.45 28.16
C ASP A 292 22.59 2.85 27.43
N GLY A 293 22.68 1.51 27.35
CA GLY A 293 23.69 0.82 26.55
C GLY A 293 23.35 0.62 25.09
N LEU A 294 22.08 0.88 24.71
CA LEU A 294 21.54 0.65 23.37
C LEU A 294 21.40 1.94 22.56
N PHE A 295 21.21 3.10 23.22
CA PHE A 295 21.14 4.39 22.52
C PHE A 295 22.51 4.88 22.01
N ASP A 296 23.62 4.34 22.51
CA ASP A 296 24.95 4.56 21.91
C ASP A 296 25.13 3.86 20.55
N ALA A 297 24.20 2.93 20.19
CA ALA A 297 24.16 2.27 18.87
C ALA A 297 23.22 2.97 17.87
N ALA A 298 22.45 3.99 18.29
CA ALA A 298 21.48 4.70 17.44
C ALA A 298 22.12 5.71 16.45
N ASP A 299 23.47 5.82 16.41
CA ASP A 299 24.21 6.58 15.40
C ASP A 299 24.58 5.71 14.16
N GLU A 300 24.00 4.51 14.00
CA GLU A 300 24.19 3.77 12.76
C GLU A 300 23.42 4.44 11.62
N PRO A 301 24.06 4.61 10.45
CA PRO A 301 23.42 5.25 9.31
C PRO A 301 22.21 4.41 8.87
N VAL A 302 21.04 5.04 8.82
CA VAL A 302 19.82 4.49 8.19
C VAL A 302 20.20 3.86 6.86
N ASP A 303 19.84 2.59 6.66
CA ASP A 303 20.14 1.86 5.42
C ASP A 303 19.63 2.64 4.20
N GLU A 304 20.35 2.54 3.09
CA GLU A 304 20.02 3.26 1.84
C GLU A 304 18.62 2.89 1.34
N VAL A 305 18.19 1.64 1.55
CA VAL A 305 16.83 1.13 1.21
C VAL A 305 15.76 1.76 2.12
N GLU A 306 16.01 1.81 3.43
CA GLU A 306 15.09 2.41 4.40
C GLU A 306 14.95 3.92 4.17
N ARG A 307 16.05 4.61 3.87
CA ARG A 307 16.03 6.03 3.48
C ARG A 307 15.24 6.26 2.21
N HIS A 308 15.43 5.41 1.20
CA HIS A 308 14.70 5.49 -0.06
C HIS A 308 13.20 5.21 0.12
N ALA A 309 12.83 4.23 0.95
CA ALA A 309 11.45 3.95 1.30
C ALA A 309 10.76 5.12 2.02
N ILE A 310 11.47 5.76 2.96
CA ILE A 310 11.00 6.97 3.65
C ILE A 310 10.85 8.12 2.66
N GLU A 311 11.81 8.33 1.75
CA GLU A 311 11.75 9.36 0.70
C GLU A 311 10.55 9.15 -0.24
N ILE A 312 10.27 7.91 -0.67
CA ILE A 312 9.11 7.56 -1.51
C ILE A 312 7.81 7.89 -0.79
N LEU A 313 7.67 7.47 0.46
CA LEU A 313 6.47 7.71 1.26
C LEU A 313 6.28 9.21 1.56
N GLN A 314 7.35 9.94 1.85
CA GLN A 314 7.31 11.38 2.02
C GLN A 314 6.94 12.11 0.71
N ALA A 315 7.56 11.76 -0.41
CA ALA A 315 7.24 12.32 -1.71
C ALA A 315 5.79 12.02 -2.12
N HIS A 316 5.28 10.84 -1.77
CA HIS A 316 3.88 10.49 -2.00
C HIS A 316 2.94 11.35 -1.14
N LEU A 317 3.23 11.48 0.15
CA LEU A 317 2.51 12.36 1.06
C LEU A 317 2.54 13.82 0.57
N GLU A 318 3.68 14.34 0.14
CA GLU A 318 3.81 15.68 -0.44
C GLU A 318 2.98 15.83 -1.73
N THR A 319 2.99 14.82 -2.59
CA THR A 319 2.22 14.83 -3.85
C THR A 319 0.72 14.84 -3.57
N VAL A 320 0.26 14.04 -2.61
CA VAL A 320 -1.16 13.91 -2.24
C VAL A 320 -1.63 15.09 -1.40
N THR A 321 -0.77 15.69 -0.59
CA THR A 321 -1.10 16.90 0.23
C THR A 321 -1.00 18.21 -0.53
N GLY A 322 -0.39 18.21 -1.73
CA GLY A 322 -0.15 19.45 -2.49
C GLY A 322 0.81 20.43 -1.81
N ALA A 323 1.54 20.00 -0.78
CA ALA A 323 2.39 20.86 0.07
C ALA A 323 3.68 21.36 -0.61
N GLY A 324 3.91 21.01 -1.89
CA GLY A 324 5.15 21.34 -2.61
C GLY A 324 5.25 22.74 -3.19
N ALA A 325 4.29 23.67 -2.97
CA ALA A 325 4.25 24.89 -3.77
C ALA A 325 4.66 26.20 -3.08
N ASP A 326 4.59 26.37 -1.76
CA ASP A 326 4.90 27.67 -1.12
C ASP A 326 5.23 27.52 0.39
N HIS A 327 6.36 26.95 0.77
CA HIS A 327 6.85 27.12 2.13
C HIS A 327 8.29 27.67 2.15
N ASP A 328 8.38 28.97 2.48
CA ASP A 328 9.58 29.64 2.93
C ASP A 328 10.07 29.03 4.27
N ASP A 329 11.31 28.54 4.25
CA ASP A 329 12.35 28.50 5.29
C ASP A 329 12.04 28.13 6.77
N ASP A 330 10.97 27.45 7.12
CA ASP A 330 10.89 26.74 8.43
C ASP A 330 11.16 25.23 8.25
N GLN A 331 12.44 24.85 8.12
CA GLN A 331 12.90 23.48 7.90
C GLN A 331 12.69 22.54 9.12
N ASP A 332 12.04 23.00 10.18
CA ASP A 332 11.84 22.21 11.41
C ASP A 332 10.40 21.67 11.61
N ALA A 333 9.51 21.87 10.65
CA ALA A 333 8.12 21.40 10.76
C ALA A 333 7.69 20.59 9.52
N LEU A 334 8.28 19.41 9.34
CA LEU A 334 7.55 18.38 8.61
C LEU A 334 6.25 18.12 9.37
N PRO A 335 5.08 18.09 8.70
CA PRO A 335 3.88 17.62 9.34
C PRO A 335 4.17 16.16 9.77
N HIS A 336 4.41 15.97 11.08
CA HIS A 336 4.39 14.63 11.62
C HIS A 336 3.03 14.05 11.22
N PRO A 337 2.95 12.85 10.61
CA PRO A 337 1.68 12.19 10.42
C PRO A 337 1.01 12.20 11.79
N ALA A 338 -0.07 12.97 11.92
CA ALA A 338 -0.73 13.19 13.20
C ALA A 338 -1.24 11.87 13.80
N ASP A 339 -1.44 10.87 12.93
CA ASP A 339 -1.96 9.57 13.31
C ASP A 339 -1.17 8.43 12.65
N ASP A 340 -0.78 7.43 13.42
CA ASP A 340 -0.13 6.19 12.94
C ASP A 340 -1.03 5.40 11.94
N ALA A 341 -2.35 5.67 11.96
CA ALA A 341 -3.30 5.05 11.06
C ALA A 341 -3.26 5.61 9.62
N THR A 342 -2.73 6.82 9.41
CA THR A 342 -2.70 7.46 8.08
C THR A 342 -1.95 6.62 7.04
N PRO A 343 -0.73 6.12 7.27
CA PRO A 343 -0.05 5.24 6.34
C PRO A 343 -0.81 3.93 6.08
N ALA A 344 -1.40 3.35 7.14
CA ALA A 344 -2.20 2.14 6.99
C ALA A 344 -3.45 2.38 6.12
N PHE A 345 -4.12 3.53 6.26
CA PHE A 345 -5.26 3.89 5.41
C PHE A 345 -4.84 4.11 3.96
N LEU A 346 -3.73 4.81 3.72
CA LEU A 346 -3.20 5.01 2.36
C LEU A 346 -2.92 3.68 1.66
N ALA A 347 -2.30 2.73 2.36
CA ALA A 347 -2.02 1.41 1.85
C ALA A 347 -3.31 0.59 1.62
N LEU A 348 -4.19 0.53 2.62
CA LEU A 348 -5.42 -0.24 2.53
C LEU A 348 -6.41 0.31 1.48
N LEU A 349 -6.40 1.62 1.23
CA LEU A 349 -7.22 2.23 0.17
C LEU A 349 -6.74 1.89 -1.25
N ARG A 350 -5.48 1.49 -1.41
CA ARG A 350 -4.98 0.92 -2.68
C ARG A 350 -5.49 -0.51 -2.92
N HIS A 351 -5.81 -1.24 -1.84
CA HIS A 351 -6.29 -2.62 -1.86
C HIS A 351 -7.67 -2.77 -1.19
N PRO A 352 -8.70 -2.00 -1.61
CA PRO A 352 -9.96 -1.90 -0.87
C PRO A 352 -10.77 -3.20 -0.85
N ALA A 353 -10.61 -4.07 -1.85
CA ALA A 353 -11.32 -5.34 -1.96
C ALA A 353 -10.58 -6.50 -1.26
N ASP A 354 -9.29 -6.59 -1.50
CA ASP A 354 -8.47 -7.73 -1.07
C ASP A 354 -7.83 -7.51 0.30
N GLY A 355 -7.62 -6.25 0.69
CA GLY A 355 -6.88 -5.88 1.89
C GLY A 355 -5.41 -6.23 1.80
N LEU A 356 -4.71 -6.12 2.94
CA LEU A 356 -3.28 -6.41 3.07
C LEU A 356 -3.04 -7.48 4.12
N GLU A 357 -1.98 -8.26 3.95
CA GLU A 357 -1.47 -9.11 5.02
C GLU A 357 -1.04 -8.25 6.21
N PHE A 358 -1.30 -8.73 7.42
CA PHE A 358 -0.97 -8.01 8.64
C PHE A 358 0.51 -7.63 8.72
N ASP A 359 1.40 -8.53 8.30
CA ASP A 359 2.84 -8.31 8.34
C ASP A 359 3.26 -7.17 7.39
N THR A 360 2.62 -7.04 6.22
CA THR A 360 2.83 -5.91 5.31
C THR A 360 2.43 -4.59 5.95
N VAL A 361 1.30 -4.55 6.67
CA VAL A 361 0.86 -3.35 7.41
C VAL A 361 1.84 -3.02 8.53
N ALA A 362 2.34 -4.04 9.26
CA ALA A 362 3.29 -3.87 10.34
C ALA A 362 4.63 -3.32 9.85
N GLU A 363 5.17 -3.87 8.76
CA GLU A 363 6.42 -3.37 8.15
C GLU A 363 6.27 -1.94 7.63
N LEU A 364 5.17 -1.63 6.94
CA LEU A 364 4.90 -0.27 6.47
C LEU A 364 4.90 0.73 7.64
N LEU A 365 4.20 0.40 8.73
CA LEU A 365 4.18 1.26 9.92
C LEU A 365 5.56 1.38 10.55
N GLY A 366 6.32 0.29 10.61
CA GLY A 366 7.70 0.31 11.10
C GLY A 366 8.60 1.24 10.30
N LEU A 367 8.49 1.23 8.97
CA LEU A 367 9.24 2.12 8.07
C LEU A 367 8.85 3.58 8.25
N VAL A 368 7.55 3.88 8.22
CA VAL A 368 7.04 5.27 8.31
C VAL A 368 7.39 5.91 9.66
N LEU A 369 7.39 5.11 10.72
CA LEU A 369 7.68 5.59 12.07
C LEU A 369 9.18 5.68 12.37
N GLY A 370 10.03 5.35 11.37
CA GLY A 370 11.49 5.39 11.51
C GLY A 370 12.00 4.44 12.60
N TRP A 371 11.29 3.32 12.79
CA TRP A 371 11.71 2.32 13.74
C TRP A 371 12.92 1.58 13.18
N SER A 372 14.08 1.77 13.82
CA SER A 372 15.30 1.06 13.46
C SER A 372 15.07 -0.45 13.41
N GLU A 373 15.88 -1.18 12.65
CA GLU A 373 15.83 -2.66 12.54
C GLU A 373 15.72 -3.34 13.92
N TRP A 374 16.28 -2.71 14.97
CA TRP A 374 16.21 -3.24 16.33
C TRP A 374 14.78 -3.32 16.88
N PHE A 375 13.90 -2.33 16.62
CA PHE A 375 12.50 -2.39 17.03
C PHE A 375 11.67 -3.41 16.22
N ARG A 376 12.14 -3.78 15.02
CA ARG A 376 11.58 -4.89 14.23
C ARG A 376 11.89 -6.25 14.85
N VAL A 377 13.06 -6.39 15.48
CA VAL A 377 13.52 -7.64 16.12
C VAL A 377 12.77 -7.97 17.43
N VAL A 378 12.21 -6.98 18.14
CA VAL A 378 11.63 -7.15 19.50
C VAL A 378 10.10 -7.10 19.48
N ASP A 379 9.39 -7.82 18.61
CA ASP A 379 7.90 -7.93 18.61
C ASP A 379 7.11 -6.61 18.88
N VAL A 380 7.78 -5.45 18.91
CA VAL A 380 7.16 -4.14 19.21
C VAL A 380 6.28 -3.72 18.06
N VAL A 381 6.80 -3.79 16.82
CA VAL A 381 6.07 -3.38 15.61
C VAL A 381 4.82 -4.24 15.42
N PRO A 382 4.90 -5.59 15.41
CA PRO A 382 3.71 -6.42 15.28
C PRO A 382 2.73 -6.21 16.44
N THR A 383 3.23 -6.05 17.68
CA THR A 383 2.36 -5.82 18.83
C THR A 383 1.62 -4.49 18.72
N THR A 384 2.33 -3.41 18.37
CA THR A 384 1.75 -2.06 18.23
C THR A 384 0.77 -2.01 17.06
N THR A 385 1.12 -2.63 15.92
CA THR A 385 0.21 -2.79 14.79
C THR A 385 -1.03 -3.58 15.19
N GLY A 386 -0.89 -4.66 15.95
CA GLY A 386 -2.01 -5.45 16.46
C GLY A 386 -2.95 -4.63 17.34
N VAL A 387 -2.43 -3.72 18.18
CA VAL A 387 -3.22 -2.77 18.96
C VAL A 387 -3.97 -1.81 18.04
N LEU A 388 -3.30 -1.21 17.08
CA LEU A 388 -3.93 -0.31 16.10
C LEU A 388 -5.04 -1.01 15.33
N VAL A 389 -4.77 -2.18 14.74
CA VAL A 389 -5.77 -2.94 13.97
C VAL A 389 -6.96 -3.35 14.85
N THR A 390 -6.73 -3.73 16.12
CA THR A 390 -7.81 -4.02 17.08
C THR A 390 -8.68 -2.77 17.32
N ARG A 391 -8.09 -1.58 17.44
CA ARG A 391 -8.83 -0.33 17.59
C ARG A 391 -9.61 0.00 16.31
N LEU A 392 -9.01 -0.15 15.13
CA LEU A 392 -9.69 0.05 13.84
C LEU A 392 -10.86 -0.93 13.66
N GLU A 393 -10.72 -2.19 14.07
CA GLU A 393 -11.79 -3.19 14.04
C GLU A 393 -12.92 -2.79 15.00
N ARG A 394 -12.62 -2.31 16.22
CA ARG A 394 -13.62 -1.84 17.16
C ARG A 394 -14.33 -0.57 16.69
N LEU A 395 -13.62 0.30 15.99
CA LEU A 395 -14.22 1.45 15.30
C LEU A 395 -15.09 1.02 14.11
N GLY A 396 -15.03 -0.23 13.67
CA GLY A 396 -15.78 -0.76 12.52
C GLY A 396 -15.16 -0.42 11.17
N LEU A 397 -13.91 0.03 11.15
CA LEU A 397 -13.21 0.48 9.95
C LEU A 397 -12.60 -0.67 9.16
N VAL A 398 -12.10 -1.69 9.86
CA VAL A 398 -11.51 -2.87 9.25
C VAL A 398 -12.19 -4.15 9.71
N ARG A 399 -12.03 -5.20 8.92
CA ARG A 399 -12.22 -6.58 9.29
C ARG A 399 -10.84 -7.24 9.32
N TRP A 400 -10.56 -7.96 10.38
CA TRP A 400 -9.31 -8.66 10.58
C TRP A 400 -9.52 -10.17 10.53
N ASP A 401 -9.30 -10.76 9.37
CA ASP A 401 -9.55 -12.17 9.10
C ASP A 401 -8.29 -13.01 9.44
N ASP A 402 -8.49 -14.24 9.88
CA ASP A 402 -7.46 -15.26 10.13
C ASP A 402 -6.32 -14.86 11.09
N SER A 403 -6.55 -13.87 11.97
CA SER A 403 -5.58 -13.45 12.99
C SER A 403 -5.44 -14.50 14.09
N GLU A 404 -4.23 -14.65 14.62
CA GLU A 404 -3.90 -15.53 15.71
C GLU A 404 -3.79 -14.76 17.03
N GLN A 405 -4.35 -15.33 18.12
CA GLN A 405 -4.22 -14.75 19.43
C GLN A 405 -3.01 -15.35 20.15
N LEU A 406 -2.05 -14.51 20.51
CA LEU A 406 -0.89 -14.97 21.28
C LEU A 406 -1.26 -15.31 22.72
N PRO A 407 -0.67 -16.39 23.27
CA PRO A 407 -1.02 -16.90 24.61
C PRO A 407 -0.58 -16.00 25.76
N ASP A 408 0.41 -15.13 25.54
CA ASP A 408 0.91 -14.20 26.56
C ASP A 408 0.67 -12.76 26.09
N PRO A 409 -0.17 -11.98 26.81
CA PRO A 409 -0.44 -10.58 26.42
C PRO A 409 0.77 -9.64 26.58
N GLY A 410 1.90 -10.07 27.17
CA GLY A 410 3.08 -9.23 27.39
C GLY A 410 2.79 -7.99 28.23
N PRO A 411 3.67 -6.98 28.22
CA PRO A 411 3.53 -5.77 29.02
C PRO A 411 2.36 -4.86 28.60
N PHE A 412 1.84 -5.03 27.38
CA PHE A 412 0.64 -4.34 26.91
C PHE A 412 -0.57 -5.24 27.17
N GLU A 413 -1.42 -4.85 28.11
CA GLU A 413 -2.59 -5.62 28.57
C GLU A 413 -3.71 -5.75 27.51
N GLU A 414 -3.56 -5.16 26.33
CA GLU A 414 -4.47 -5.31 25.21
C GLU A 414 -4.23 -6.66 24.52
N THR A 415 -5.29 -7.31 24.10
CA THR A 415 -5.27 -8.65 23.50
C THR A 415 -4.27 -8.70 22.33
N ARG A 416 -3.21 -9.48 22.45
CA ARG A 416 -2.25 -9.69 21.37
C ARG A 416 -2.89 -10.56 20.29
N ARG A 417 -3.16 -9.94 19.16
CA ARG A 417 -3.51 -10.62 17.91
C ARG A 417 -2.47 -10.21 16.87
N ILE A 418 -2.02 -11.17 16.08
CA ILE A 418 -1.05 -10.97 15.00
C ILE A 418 -1.46 -11.78 13.77
N GLY A 419 -0.79 -11.56 12.65
CA GLY A 419 -1.00 -12.30 11.42
C GLY A 419 -2.36 -12.07 10.78
N GLY A 420 -2.66 -12.87 9.76
CA GLY A 420 -3.89 -12.79 9.00
C GLY A 420 -3.97 -11.58 8.07
N ARG A 421 -5.19 -11.21 7.69
CA ARG A 421 -5.45 -10.18 6.66
C ARG A 421 -6.33 -9.06 7.18
N VAL A 422 -5.93 -7.83 6.90
CA VAL A 422 -6.64 -6.60 7.27
C VAL A 422 -7.34 -6.05 6.04
N VAL A 423 -8.67 -5.90 6.10
CA VAL A 423 -9.50 -5.45 4.98
C VAL A 423 -10.38 -4.29 5.43
N LEU A 424 -10.42 -3.19 4.66
CA LEU A 424 -11.36 -2.10 4.93
C LEU A 424 -12.82 -2.56 4.76
N THR A 425 -13.67 -2.20 5.69
CA THR A 425 -15.12 -2.32 5.50
C THR A 425 -15.63 -1.20 4.59
N SER A 426 -16.83 -1.32 4.02
CA SER A 426 -17.43 -0.20 3.27
C SER A 426 -17.56 1.07 4.12
N GLY A 427 -17.87 0.93 5.42
CA GLY A 427 -17.82 2.06 6.37
C GLY A 427 -16.40 2.55 6.59
N GLY A 428 -15.44 1.63 6.65
CA GLY A 428 -14.01 1.93 6.80
C GLY A 428 -13.43 2.73 5.64
N ILE A 429 -13.78 2.40 4.40
CA ILE A 429 -13.38 3.20 3.22
C ILE A 429 -13.86 4.65 3.38
N ALA A 430 -15.14 4.84 3.68
CA ALA A 430 -15.71 6.19 3.82
C ALA A 430 -15.05 6.97 4.97
N CYS A 431 -14.83 6.31 6.12
CA CYS A 431 -14.21 6.94 7.29
C CYS A 431 -12.70 7.17 7.09
N ALA A 432 -11.96 6.27 6.41
CA ALA A 432 -10.56 6.48 6.07
C ALA A 432 -10.39 7.73 5.19
N LEU A 433 -11.23 7.87 4.15
CA LEU A 433 -11.25 9.09 3.32
C LEU A 433 -11.58 10.35 4.14
N LEU A 434 -12.50 10.23 5.11
CA LEU A 434 -12.86 11.33 6.01
C LEU A 434 -11.67 11.74 6.92
N VAL A 435 -10.95 10.75 7.47
CA VAL A 435 -9.76 10.99 8.30
C VAL A 435 -8.66 11.63 7.46
N LEU A 436 -8.36 11.08 6.28
CA LEU A 436 -7.36 11.63 5.37
C LEU A 436 -7.68 13.07 4.95
N ALA A 437 -8.95 13.35 4.62
CA ALA A 437 -9.38 14.71 4.28
C ALA A 437 -9.22 15.68 5.47
N ALA A 438 -9.42 15.22 6.69
CA ALA A 438 -9.19 16.02 7.89
C ALA A 438 -7.69 16.30 8.17
N GLU A 439 -6.79 15.44 7.64
CA GLU A 439 -5.33 15.65 7.59
C GLU A 439 -4.88 16.52 6.39
N GLY A 440 -5.81 16.93 5.52
CA GLY A 440 -5.49 17.67 4.29
C GLY A 440 -5.05 16.77 3.13
N ILE A 441 -5.23 15.46 3.24
CA ILE A 441 -4.86 14.48 2.22
C ILE A 441 -6.07 14.22 1.32
N ASP A 442 -5.96 14.55 0.03
CA ASP A 442 -7.01 14.32 -0.97
C ASP A 442 -6.72 13.03 -1.75
N PHE A 443 -7.33 11.93 -1.33
CA PHE A 443 -7.20 10.64 -2.00
C PHE A 443 -8.17 10.55 -3.18
N PRO A 444 -7.74 10.11 -4.39
CA PRO A 444 -8.60 10.05 -5.54
C PRO A 444 -9.78 9.10 -5.32
N THR A 445 -10.98 9.58 -5.69
CA THR A 445 -12.22 8.83 -5.48
C THR A 445 -13.07 8.77 -6.74
N ARG A 446 -13.87 7.71 -6.86
CA ARG A 446 -14.91 7.55 -7.88
C ARG A 446 -16.27 7.29 -7.23
N PRO A 447 -17.37 7.81 -7.81
CA PRO A 447 -18.69 7.62 -7.23
C PRO A 447 -19.15 6.15 -7.28
N ASP A 448 -20.10 5.81 -6.42
CA ASP A 448 -20.83 4.55 -6.54
C ASP A 448 -21.58 4.51 -7.89
N PRO A 449 -21.35 3.48 -8.72
CA PRO A 449 -21.99 3.36 -10.03
C PRO A 449 -23.52 3.47 -9.98
N ALA A 450 -24.16 3.04 -8.89
CA ALA A 450 -25.62 3.10 -8.76
C ALA A 450 -26.19 4.54 -8.73
N VAL A 451 -25.37 5.52 -8.36
CA VAL A 451 -25.75 6.94 -8.28
C VAL A 451 -24.95 7.84 -9.24
N ALA A 452 -23.96 7.28 -9.91
CA ALA A 452 -23.10 7.98 -10.86
C ALA A 452 -23.89 8.50 -12.07
N THR A 453 -23.43 9.60 -12.66
CA THR A 453 -23.90 10.08 -13.96
C THR A 453 -23.15 9.37 -15.10
N ALA A 454 -23.65 9.46 -16.33
CA ALA A 454 -22.92 8.99 -17.50
C ALA A 454 -21.55 9.70 -17.64
N ALA A 455 -21.48 10.98 -17.31
CA ALA A 455 -20.26 11.79 -17.34
C ALA A 455 -19.22 11.25 -16.36
N ASP A 456 -19.64 10.87 -15.14
CA ASP A 456 -18.75 10.29 -14.13
C ASP A 456 -18.16 8.97 -14.62
N VAL A 457 -19.02 8.06 -15.14
CA VAL A 457 -18.57 6.72 -15.59
C VAL A 457 -17.67 6.80 -16.83
N VAL A 458 -17.99 7.68 -17.78
CA VAL A 458 -17.14 7.92 -18.96
C VAL A 458 -15.80 8.56 -18.56
N GLY A 459 -15.82 9.44 -17.56
CA GLY A 459 -14.61 10.10 -17.05
C GLY A 459 -13.57 9.15 -16.49
N LEU A 460 -13.99 7.98 -15.98
CA LEU A 460 -13.08 6.97 -15.42
C LEU A 460 -12.26 6.20 -16.48
N ALA A 461 -12.57 6.40 -17.77
CA ALA A 461 -11.83 5.73 -18.84
C ALA A 461 -10.34 6.15 -18.83
N GLY A 462 -9.46 5.22 -18.50
CA GLY A 462 -8.02 5.44 -18.36
C GLY A 462 -7.55 5.91 -16.97
N GLU A 463 -8.49 6.17 -16.05
CA GLU A 463 -8.18 6.50 -14.65
C GLU A 463 -8.24 5.28 -13.73
N VAL A 464 -8.91 4.22 -14.17
CA VAL A 464 -9.01 2.95 -13.43
C VAL A 464 -8.67 1.77 -14.33
N PRO A 465 -8.31 0.61 -13.76
CA PRO A 465 -8.06 -0.60 -14.55
C PRO A 465 -9.22 -0.96 -15.47
N PRO A 466 -8.95 -1.40 -16.72
CA PRO A 466 -10.00 -1.62 -17.73
C PRO A 466 -11.10 -2.58 -17.30
N ASP A 467 -10.79 -3.60 -16.51
CA ASP A 467 -11.77 -4.58 -16.03
C ASP A 467 -12.68 -3.97 -14.96
N GLU A 468 -12.14 -3.20 -14.03
CA GLU A 468 -12.92 -2.46 -13.02
C GLU A 468 -13.82 -1.42 -13.65
N TRP A 469 -13.33 -0.72 -14.67
CA TRP A 469 -14.16 0.23 -15.42
C TRP A 469 -15.34 -0.43 -16.12
N ARG A 470 -15.12 -1.63 -16.70
CA ARG A 470 -16.22 -2.42 -17.31
C ARG A 470 -17.25 -2.83 -16.27
N ASP A 471 -16.81 -3.23 -15.09
CA ASP A 471 -17.70 -3.58 -13.98
C ASP A 471 -18.50 -2.36 -13.50
N ASP A 472 -17.86 -1.18 -13.45
CA ASP A 472 -18.55 0.08 -13.13
C ASP A 472 -19.61 0.44 -14.18
N ILE A 473 -19.32 0.27 -15.46
CA ILE A 473 -20.30 0.48 -16.55
C ILE A 473 -21.49 -0.47 -16.38
N ASP A 474 -21.23 -1.76 -16.15
CA ASP A 474 -22.29 -2.76 -16.00
C ASP A 474 -23.17 -2.48 -14.77
N ALA A 475 -22.57 -2.12 -13.64
CA ALA A 475 -23.28 -1.74 -12.42
C ALA A 475 -24.09 -0.44 -12.59
N TRP A 476 -23.49 0.57 -13.24
CA TRP A 476 -24.17 1.82 -13.57
C TRP A 476 -25.39 1.55 -14.48
N TYR A 477 -25.18 0.80 -15.55
CA TYR A 477 -26.23 0.48 -16.51
C TYR A 477 -27.39 -0.29 -15.87
N ALA A 478 -27.07 -1.28 -15.01
CA ALA A 478 -28.07 -2.06 -14.29
C ALA A 478 -28.92 -1.22 -13.32
N ALA A 479 -28.38 -0.12 -12.80
CA ALA A 479 -29.07 0.79 -11.90
C ALA A 479 -29.99 1.80 -12.64
N GLN A 480 -29.87 1.92 -13.98
CA GLN A 480 -30.64 2.93 -14.72
C GLN A 480 -32.11 2.49 -14.94
N PRO A 481 -33.07 3.39 -14.70
CA PRO A 481 -34.50 3.06 -14.89
C PRO A 481 -34.92 2.92 -16.35
N ASP A 482 -34.16 3.54 -17.29
CA ASP A 482 -34.40 3.53 -18.72
C ASP A 482 -33.11 3.16 -19.47
N PRO A 483 -32.94 1.90 -19.86
CA PRO A 483 -31.73 1.42 -20.52
C PRO A 483 -31.41 2.15 -21.84
N ALA A 484 -32.44 2.49 -22.65
CA ALA A 484 -32.19 3.14 -23.93
C ALA A 484 -31.65 4.57 -23.73
N ARG A 485 -32.23 5.28 -22.78
CA ARG A 485 -31.75 6.64 -22.40
C ARG A 485 -30.36 6.60 -21.79
N ALA A 486 -30.05 5.56 -21.03
CA ALA A 486 -28.73 5.38 -20.43
C ALA A 486 -27.66 5.20 -21.53
N ILE A 487 -27.90 4.34 -22.50
CA ILE A 487 -26.96 4.13 -23.62
C ILE A 487 -26.75 5.44 -24.40
N SER A 488 -27.82 6.15 -24.71
CA SER A 488 -27.75 7.44 -25.40
C SER A 488 -26.94 8.46 -24.58
N ALA A 489 -27.16 8.55 -23.26
CA ALA A 489 -26.42 9.44 -22.39
C ALA A 489 -24.92 9.06 -22.35
N PHE A 490 -24.59 7.78 -22.26
CA PHE A 490 -23.20 7.30 -22.25
C PHE A 490 -22.48 7.66 -23.56
N VAL A 491 -23.10 7.40 -24.72
CA VAL A 491 -22.50 7.72 -26.03
C VAL A 491 -22.35 9.23 -26.22
N THR A 492 -23.33 10.01 -25.77
CA THR A 492 -23.27 11.49 -25.83
C THR A 492 -22.10 12.02 -25.00
N GLU A 493 -21.93 11.54 -23.77
CA GLU A 493 -20.82 11.92 -22.89
C GLU A 493 -19.45 11.45 -23.41
N ALA A 494 -19.40 10.26 -24.02
CA ALA A 494 -18.17 9.75 -24.67
C ALA A 494 -17.74 10.65 -25.85
N LEU A 495 -18.69 11.31 -26.51
CA LEU A 495 -18.45 12.20 -27.64
C LEU A 495 -18.42 13.69 -27.23
N ASP A 496 -18.38 14.00 -25.95
CA ASP A 496 -18.22 15.39 -25.49
C ASP A 496 -16.90 15.97 -25.99
N PRO A 497 -16.92 17.20 -26.57
CA PRO A 497 -15.70 17.84 -27.12
C PRO A 497 -14.59 18.09 -26.09
N ALA A 498 -14.92 18.11 -24.81
CA ALA A 498 -13.93 18.28 -23.74
C ALA A 498 -13.20 16.96 -23.39
N ARG A 499 -13.68 15.81 -23.87
CA ARG A 499 -13.06 14.53 -23.57
C ARG A 499 -11.77 14.32 -24.37
N PRO A 500 -10.70 13.81 -23.73
CA PRO A 500 -9.51 13.37 -24.44
C PRO A 500 -9.84 12.29 -25.48
N LEU A 501 -9.11 12.31 -26.59
CA LEU A 501 -9.37 11.40 -27.71
C LEU A 501 -9.28 9.90 -27.31
N VAL A 502 -8.38 9.58 -26.40
CA VAL A 502 -8.27 8.21 -25.84
C VAL A 502 -9.57 7.78 -25.17
N VAL A 503 -10.21 8.67 -24.41
CA VAL A 503 -11.51 8.39 -23.77
C VAL A 503 -12.59 8.17 -24.81
N VAL A 504 -12.67 9.02 -25.84
CA VAL A 504 -13.64 8.89 -26.95
C VAL A 504 -13.54 7.51 -27.61
N LEU A 505 -12.33 7.10 -27.99
CA LEU A 505 -12.08 5.81 -28.67
C LEU A 505 -12.39 4.62 -27.77
N THR A 506 -11.94 4.67 -26.53
CA THR A 506 -12.14 3.58 -25.57
C THR A 506 -13.60 3.46 -25.17
N ALA A 507 -14.25 4.57 -24.81
CA ALA A 507 -15.64 4.57 -24.35
C ALA A 507 -16.61 4.13 -25.46
N THR A 508 -16.44 4.60 -26.70
CA THR A 508 -17.29 4.16 -27.82
C THR A 508 -17.08 2.68 -28.18
N SER A 509 -15.84 2.17 -28.00
CA SER A 509 -15.55 0.76 -28.24
C SER A 509 -16.19 -0.12 -27.16
N VAL A 510 -16.04 0.23 -25.90
CA VAL A 510 -16.64 -0.50 -24.77
C VAL A 510 -18.16 -0.40 -24.79
N ALA A 511 -18.73 0.76 -25.14
CA ALA A 511 -20.18 0.89 -25.33
C ALA A 511 -20.72 -0.11 -26.36
N ALA A 512 -20.04 -0.27 -27.48
CA ALA A 512 -20.47 -1.22 -28.52
C ALA A 512 -20.32 -2.68 -28.10
N GLU A 513 -19.32 -2.99 -27.31
CA GLU A 513 -19.13 -4.31 -26.72
C GLU A 513 -20.24 -4.64 -25.71
N ARG A 514 -20.56 -3.71 -24.81
CA ARG A 514 -21.51 -3.92 -23.70
C ARG A 514 -22.96 -3.75 -24.08
N PHE A 515 -23.28 -2.75 -24.88
CA PHE A 515 -24.68 -2.41 -25.22
C PHE A 515 -25.11 -2.91 -26.60
N GLY A 516 -24.17 -3.46 -27.36
CA GLY A 516 -24.41 -3.97 -28.71
C GLY A 516 -24.08 -2.97 -29.81
N SER A 517 -23.25 -3.42 -30.76
CA SER A 517 -22.75 -2.57 -31.84
C SER A 517 -23.83 -1.86 -32.65
N GLY A 518 -24.94 -2.55 -32.94
CA GLY A 518 -26.03 -1.94 -33.76
C GLY A 518 -26.66 -0.73 -33.07
N VAL A 519 -26.97 -0.84 -31.78
CA VAL A 519 -27.57 0.26 -31.01
C VAL A 519 -26.62 1.46 -30.93
N VAL A 520 -25.33 1.19 -30.68
CA VAL A 520 -24.32 2.25 -30.60
C VAL A 520 -24.06 2.87 -31.97
N ASP A 521 -23.98 2.07 -33.02
CA ASP A 521 -23.77 2.55 -34.39
C ASP A 521 -24.94 3.46 -34.84
N ASP A 522 -26.23 3.15 -34.50
CA ASP A 522 -27.38 3.99 -34.76
C ASP A 522 -27.27 5.36 -34.04
N LEU A 523 -26.82 5.37 -32.78
CA LEU A 523 -26.56 6.62 -32.03
C LEU A 523 -25.38 7.41 -32.63
N LEU A 524 -24.31 6.75 -33.06
CA LEU A 524 -23.17 7.39 -33.69
C LEU A 524 -23.55 8.08 -35.02
N LEU A 525 -24.49 7.55 -35.77
CA LEU A 525 -25.02 8.20 -36.99
C LEU A 525 -25.59 9.59 -36.69
N GLU A 526 -26.19 9.81 -35.52
CA GLU A 526 -26.72 11.10 -35.10
C GLU A 526 -25.62 12.11 -34.78
N HIS A 527 -24.37 11.65 -34.58
CA HIS A 527 -23.19 12.48 -34.20
C HIS A 527 -22.18 12.69 -35.34
N LEU A 528 -22.53 12.37 -36.58
CA LEU A 528 -21.64 12.55 -37.75
C LEU A 528 -21.23 14.00 -38.00
N ASP A 529 -22.02 14.98 -37.59
CA ASP A 529 -21.72 16.39 -37.67
C ASP A 529 -21.07 16.96 -36.39
N GLY A 530 -20.77 16.08 -35.41
CA GLY A 530 -20.23 16.45 -34.12
C GLY A 530 -18.70 16.70 -34.13
N PRO A 531 -18.14 17.10 -32.99
CA PRO A 531 -16.71 17.42 -32.85
C PRO A 531 -15.78 16.23 -33.14
N HIS A 532 -16.24 15.00 -32.88
CA HIS A 532 -15.51 13.75 -33.10
C HIS A 532 -15.95 13.02 -34.39
N ARG A 533 -16.46 13.79 -35.39
CA ARG A 533 -17.00 13.24 -36.65
C ARG A 533 -16.05 12.31 -37.38
N ALA A 534 -14.75 12.56 -37.28
CA ALA A 534 -13.74 11.74 -37.96
C ALA A 534 -13.68 10.32 -37.38
N GLN A 535 -13.68 10.18 -36.06
CA GLN A 535 -13.67 8.89 -35.36
C GLN A 535 -14.97 8.15 -35.55
N VAL A 536 -16.10 8.86 -35.49
CA VAL A 536 -17.44 8.33 -35.76
C VAL A 536 -17.51 7.78 -37.20
N ALA A 537 -17.10 8.59 -38.19
CA ALA A 537 -17.09 8.18 -39.60
C ALA A 537 -16.18 6.96 -39.83
N ARG A 538 -14.96 6.95 -39.29
CA ARG A 538 -14.05 5.80 -39.41
C ARG A 538 -14.67 4.52 -38.88
N ARG A 539 -15.33 4.58 -37.70
CA ARG A 539 -16.01 3.43 -37.14
C ARG A 539 -17.14 2.93 -38.02
N LEU A 540 -18.00 3.83 -38.48
CA LEU A 540 -19.16 3.48 -39.32
C LEU A 540 -18.74 2.94 -40.69
N VAL A 541 -17.65 3.47 -41.30
CA VAL A 541 -17.03 2.91 -42.51
C VAL A 541 -16.50 1.51 -42.23
N GLY A 542 -15.79 1.29 -41.14
CA GLY A 542 -15.29 -0.02 -40.75
C GLY A 542 -16.40 -1.05 -40.49
N ARG A 543 -17.63 -0.58 -40.20
CA ARG A 543 -18.82 -1.40 -40.05
C ARG A 543 -19.62 -1.55 -41.37
N GLY A 544 -19.21 -0.88 -42.43
CA GLY A 544 -19.91 -0.90 -43.73
C GLY A 544 -21.25 -0.11 -43.71
N LEU A 545 -21.44 0.80 -42.78
CA LEU A 545 -22.64 1.65 -42.65
C LEU A 545 -22.51 2.98 -43.38
N LEU A 546 -21.28 3.38 -43.74
CA LEU A 546 -21.01 4.54 -44.58
C LEU A 546 -20.10 4.13 -45.73
N ASP A 547 -20.31 4.74 -46.89
CA ASP A 547 -19.41 4.60 -48.03
C ASP A 547 -18.26 5.62 -47.88
N PRO A 548 -17.02 5.16 -47.86
CA PRO A 548 -15.85 6.05 -47.77
C PRO A 548 -15.80 7.05 -48.93
N ASP A 549 -16.32 6.72 -50.11
CA ASP A 549 -16.31 7.58 -51.30
C ASP A 549 -17.31 8.76 -51.18
N GLU A 550 -18.29 8.66 -50.26
CA GLU A 550 -19.24 9.74 -49.98
C GLU A 550 -18.75 10.74 -48.93
N LEU A 551 -17.64 10.44 -48.24
CA LEU A 551 -17.05 11.27 -47.18
C LEU A 551 -16.09 12.30 -47.74
N GLU A 552 -15.85 13.39 -46.96
CA GLU A 552 -14.77 14.33 -47.25
C GLU A 552 -13.43 13.58 -47.29
N PRO A 553 -12.58 13.77 -48.32
CA PRO A 553 -11.36 12.96 -48.51
C PRO A 553 -10.41 12.99 -47.31
N ASP A 554 -10.36 14.10 -46.56
CA ASP A 554 -9.43 14.28 -45.45
C ASP A 554 -9.97 13.72 -44.11
N LEU A 555 -11.27 13.37 -44.04
CA LEU A 555 -11.92 12.99 -42.79
C LEU A 555 -11.36 11.69 -42.20
N LEU A 556 -11.18 10.67 -43.04
CA LEU A 556 -10.60 9.40 -42.61
C LEU A 556 -9.10 9.51 -42.29
N LEU A 557 -8.39 10.44 -42.96
CA LEU A 557 -7.00 10.73 -42.65
C LEU A 557 -6.87 11.39 -41.27
N HIS A 558 -7.76 12.32 -40.92
CA HIS A 558 -7.84 12.88 -39.57
C HIS A 558 -8.00 11.78 -38.52
N ALA A 559 -8.98 10.90 -38.72
CA ALA A 559 -9.22 9.80 -37.80
C ALA A 559 -8.01 8.85 -37.66
N SER A 560 -7.27 8.61 -38.76
CA SER A 560 -6.10 7.75 -38.75
C SER A 560 -4.93 8.39 -37.98
N VAL A 561 -4.69 9.69 -38.17
CA VAL A 561 -3.69 10.45 -37.41
C VAL A 561 -4.01 10.44 -35.91
N ASP A 562 -5.26 10.67 -35.58
CA ASP A 562 -5.74 10.72 -34.18
C ASP A 562 -5.56 9.35 -33.48
N VAL A 563 -5.94 8.25 -34.14
CA VAL A 563 -5.75 6.89 -33.59
C VAL A 563 -4.28 6.58 -33.38
N LEU A 564 -3.43 6.98 -34.33
CA LEU A 564 -2.00 6.78 -34.19
C LEU A 564 -1.42 7.60 -33.04
N ALA A 565 -1.82 8.84 -32.88
CA ALA A 565 -1.38 9.67 -31.77
C ALA A 565 -1.70 8.98 -30.43
N VAL A 566 -2.94 8.57 -30.23
CA VAL A 566 -3.34 7.82 -29.02
C VAL A 566 -2.55 6.53 -28.86
N THR A 567 -2.32 5.81 -29.96
CA THR A 567 -1.62 4.53 -29.88
C THR A 567 -0.13 4.72 -29.53
N ILE A 568 0.53 5.75 -30.08
CA ILE A 568 1.91 6.12 -29.75
C ILE A 568 2.03 6.45 -28.25
N ASP A 569 1.06 7.18 -27.69
CA ASP A 569 1.05 7.56 -26.27
C ASP A 569 0.78 6.38 -25.32
N THR A 570 0.15 5.30 -25.81
CA THR A 570 -0.33 4.19 -24.97
C THR A 570 0.49 2.91 -25.09
N ILE A 571 1.25 2.73 -26.19
CA ILE A 571 2.03 1.53 -26.46
C ILE A 571 3.53 1.79 -26.20
N ALA A 572 4.23 0.80 -25.65
CA ALA A 572 5.66 0.87 -25.41
C ALA A 572 6.46 1.07 -26.74
N PRO A 573 7.52 1.88 -26.77
CA PRO A 573 8.25 2.26 -27.98
C PRO A 573 8.82 1.09 -28.79
N ASP A 574 9.11 -0.03 -28.18
CA ASP A 574 9.59 -1.25 -28.82
C ASP A 574 8.55 -1.92 -29.73
N GLN A 575 7.28 -1.65 -29.52
CA GLN A 575 6.16 -2.16 -30.31
C GLN A 575 5.79 -1.26 -31.53
N TRP A 576 6.29 -0.02 -31.56
CA TRP A 576 5.98 0.94 -32.65
C TRP A 576 6.35 0.46 -34.05
N PRO A 577 7.50 -0.21 -34.30
CA PRO A 577 7.83 -0.67 -35.65
C PRO A 577 6.79 -1.62 -36.24
N GLU A 578 6.28 -2.57 -35.45
CA GLU A 578 5.25 -3.50 -35.92
C GLU A 578 3.91 -2.78 -36.16
N LEU A 579 3.54 -1.88 -35.27
CA LEU A 579 2.34 -1.05 -35.42
C LEU A 579 2.40 -0.24 -36.72
N PHE A 580 3.51 0.48 -36.92
CA PHE A 580 3.68 1.34 -38.10
C PHE A 580 3.70 0.56 -39.41
N ALA A 581 4.34 -0.62 -39.44
CA ALA A 581 4.33 -1.50 -40.60
C ALA A 581 2.91 -2.00 -40.97
N ARG A 582 2.07 -2.21 -39.95
CA ARG A 582 0.69 -2.65 -40.14
C ARG A 582 -0.22 -1.53 -40.61
N GLU A 583 -0.13 -0.34 -39.99
CA GLU A 583 -1.01 0.80 -40.27
C GLU A 583 -0.59 1.55 -41.56
N PHE A 584 0.72 1.59 -41.86
CA PHE A 584 1.29 2.26 -43.04
C PHE A 584 2.20 1.29 -43.81
N PRO A 585 1.65 0.29 -44.49
CA PRO A 585 2.46 -0.58 -45.33
C PRO A 585 3.14 0.21 -46.48
N PRO A 586 4.21 -0.30 -47.11
CA PRO A 586 5.05 0.44 -48.09
C PRO A 586 4.27 1.14 -49.21
N GLU A 587 3.16 0.57 -49.65
CA GLU A 587 2.27 1.14 -50.66
C GLU A 587 1.56 2.45 -50.24
N THR A 588 1.52 2.76 -48.96
CA THR A 588 0.91 4.00 -48.44
C THR A 588 1.84 5.22 -48.52
N ALA A 589 3.11 5.05 -48.89
CA ALA A 589 4.07 6.15 -49.00
C ALA A 589 3.55 7.37 -49.82
N PRO A 590 2.74 7.23 -50.88
CA PRO A 590 2.16 8.36 -51.60
C PRO A 590 1.20 9.22 -50.77
N VAL A 591 0.53 8.65 -49.76
CA VAL A 591 -0.41 9.38 -48.88
C VAL A 591 0.28 10.55 -48.18
N PHE A 592 1.56 10.40 -47.85
CA PHE A 592 2.34 11.45 -47.16
C PHE A 592 2.59 12.69 -48.07
N GLU A 593 2.34 12.62 -49.37
CA GLU A 593 2.49 13.77 -50.26
C GLU A 593 1.45 14.84 -49.97
N ASP A 594 0.27 14.44 -49.48
CA ASP A 594 -0.85 15.33 -49.14
C ASP A 594 -1.12 15.42 -47.64
N LEU A 595 -0.74 14.41 -46.85
CA LEU A 595 -0.97 14.34 -45.41
C LEU A 595 -0.49 15.59 -44.63
N TRP A 596 0.61 16.21 -45.05
CA TRP A 596 1.16 17.43 -44.42
C TRP A 596 0.22 18.65 -44.52
N ARG A 597 -0.80 18.59 -45.35
CA ARG A 597 -1.79 19.66 -45.51
C ARG A 597 -2.91 19.57 -44.49
N LEU A 598 -3.03 18.43 -43.85
CA LEU A 598 -4.07 18.19 -42.87
C LEU A 598 -3.94 19.16 -41.68
N ASP A 599 -5.07 19.75 -41.28
CA ASP A 599 -5.12 20.60 -40.09
C ASP A 599 -5.50 19.78 -38.87
N ASN A 600 -4.50 19.02 -38.36
CA ASN A 600 -4.65 18.11 -37.24
C ASN A 600 -3.54 18.43 -36.22
N PRO A 601 -3.87 18.65 -34.94
CA PRO A 601 -2.93 19.04 -33.89
C PRO A 601 -1.84 17.97 -33.64
N HIS A 602 -2.14 16.70 -33.82
CA HIS A 602 -1.24 15.57 -33.56
C HIS A 602 -0.33 15.21 -34.75
N LEU A 603 -0.59 15.79 -35.91
CA LEU A 603 0.09 15.41 -37.15
C LEU A 603 1.62 15.56 -37.07
N GLY A 604 2.10 16.62 -36.43
CA GLY A 604 3.53 16.90 -36.30
C GLY A 604 4.29 15.80 -35.56
N ASP A 605 3.73 15.33 -34.46
CA ASP A 605 4.30 14.30 -33.60
C ASP A 605 4.19 12.91 -34.25
N VAL A 606 3.04 12.59 -34.83
CA VAL A 606 2.85 11.33 -35.58
C VAL A 606 3.84 11.23 -36.75
N LEU A 607 4.05 12.31 -37.52
CA LEU A 607 5.03 12.32 -38.61
C LEU A 607 6.48 12.21 -38.11
N ALA A 608 6.78 12.73 -36.91
CA ALA A 608 8.09 12.58 -36.28
C ALA A 608 8.39 11.13 -35.96
N GLU A 609 7.45 10.48 -35.28
CA GLU A 609 7.60 9.10 -34.84
C GLU A 609 7.63 8.12 -36.03
N LEU A 610 6.75 8.27 -37.01
CA LEU A 610 6.80 7.50 -38.28
C LEU A 610 8.12 7.71 -39.01
N GLY A 611 8.62 8.93 -39.06
CA GLY A 611 9.90 9.26 -39.73
C GLY A 611 11.12 8.65 -39.04
N THR A 612 11.03 8.34 -37.76
CA THR A 612 12.12 7.79 -36.95
C THR A 612 12.03 6.26 -36.83
N ASN A 613 10.85 5.72 -36.61
CA ASN A 613 10.65 4.35 -36.13
C ASN A 613 9.98 3.43 -37.16
N HIS A 614 9.57 3.93 -38.35
CA HIS A 614 8.96 3.07 -39.34
C HIS A 614 10.02 2.12 -39.98
N PRO A 615 9.77 0.79 -40.06
CA PRO A 615 10.75 -0.18 -40.54
C PRO A 615 11.02 -0.07 -42.05
N ASP A 616 10.07 0.44 -42.87
CA ASP A 616 10.28 0.72 -44.28
C ASP A 616 10.89 2.11 -44.49
N GLU A 617 12.09 2.16 -45.07
CA GLU A 617 12.83 3.41 -45.31
C GLU A 617 12.10 4.36 -46.28
N GLY A 618 11.29 3.83 -47.21
CA GLY A 618 10.53 4.62 -48.19
C GLY A 618 9.44 5.42 -47.47
N VAL A 619 8.67 4.76 -46.57
CA VAL A 619 7.64 5.37 -45.74
C VAL A 619 8.27 6.35 -44.74
N ALA A 620 9.31 5.94 -44.01
CA ALA A 620 10.04 6.79 -43.08
C ALA A 620 10.52 8.09 -43.73
N LYS A 621 11.10 7.99 -44.94
CA LYS A 621 11.55 9.15 -45.71
C LYS A 621 10.40 10.03 -46.19
N ALA A 622 9.26 9.44 -46.57
CA ALA A 622 8.04 10.19 -46.95
C ALA A 622 7.49 10.96 -45.74
N ALA A 623 7.41 10.32 -44.57
CA ALA A 623 6.97 10.96 -43.32
C ALA A 623 7.91 12.12 -42.93
N ARG A 624 9.24 11.94 -42.97
CA ARG A 624 10.20 13.04 -42.68
C ARG A 624 10.01 14.22 -43.62
N ARG A 625 9.75 13.99 -44.92
CA ARG A 625 9.48 15.05 -45.90
C ARG A 625 8.16 15.77 -45.61
N ALA A 626 7.13 15.00 -45.30
CA ALA A 626 5.83 15.55 -44.91
C ALA A 626 5.95 16.43 -43.66
N ARG A 627 6.70 15.99 -42.65
CA ARG A 627 6.97 16.76 -41.42
C ARG A 627 7.64 18.09 -41.72
N MET A 628 8.68 18.11 -42.56
CA MET A 628 9.38 19.36 -42.94
C MET A 628 8.43 20.34 -43.65
N ARG A 629 7.52 19.87 -44.51
CA ARG A 629 6.53 20.72 -45.20
C ARG A 629 5.49 21.24 -44.19
N TRP A 630 5.03 20.40 -43.28
CA TRP A 630 4.09 20.77 -42.21
C TRP A 630 4.69 21.84 -41.30
N GLN A 631 5.94 21.66 -40.85
CA GLN A 631 6.66 22.66 -40.04
C GLN A 631 6.82 23.98 -40.77
N SER A 632 7.13 23.94 -42.10
CA SER A 632 7.24 25.16 -42.90
C SER A 632 5.92 25.94 -43.05
N ARG A 633 4.78 25.20 -43.00
CA ARG A 633 3.45 25.80 -43.05
C ARG A 633 3.06 26.41 -41.68
N THR A 634 3.32 25.70 -40.58
CA THR A 634 2.90 26.09 -39.23
C THR A 634 3.88 27.03 -38.54
N GLY A 635 5.17 26.97 -38.86
CA GLY A 635 6.21 27.84 -38.26
C GLY A 635 6.38 29.18 -38.94
N GLY A 636 5.55 29.52 -39.93
CA GLY A 636 5.54 30.79 -40.63
C GLY A 636 4.39 31.72 -40.23
N ALA A 637 3.65 31.43 -39.14
CA ALA A 637 2.57 32.25 -38.61
C ALA A 637 2.98 33.01 -37.34
#